data_a88a7cee3b977342e88417124ac1ef08
#
_entry.id   a88a7cee3b977342e88417124ac1ef08
#
_cell.length_a   1.000
_cell.length_b   1.000
_cell.length_c   1.000
_cell.angle_alpha   90.00
_cell.angle_beta   90.00
_cell.angle_gamma   90.00
#
_symmetry.space_group_name_H-M   'P 1'
#
loop_
_entity.id
_entity.type
_entity.pdbx_description
1 polymer ?
#
loop_
_entity_poly.entity_id
_entity_poly.type
_entity_poly.pdbx_seq_one_letter_code
_entity_poly.pdbx_strand_id
1 'polypeptide(L)'
;LKRFRIAVLPGDGIGQEVVPAGLHVLNAAARKVGIALGTTEFPWGGSYYASTGRMMDRDGLAQLAAFDAIYLGAVGHPRVPDHVAVWELILPIRQRFDQYVNLRPMALRPGVKGPLAGRAPEDIDWVCVRENSEGEYAGAGGRIHVGTPHEVAQETAVFTRSGIERVARYAFALAERRPRRLLASATKSNALRHSMVLWDEVVAGVAAEHPLVTLRKYHVDALCARLVTEPGSVDVILASNLFGDILTDLGAALSGSLGLAPGGNLNPDRRFPSMFEPIHGSAPDIAGRNVANPVGAVWAGALMLDHLGERDG
;
A
#
# COMPACT_ATOMS: atom_id res chain seq x y z
N LEU A 1 -25.55 3.12 -17.86
CA LEU A 1 -24.14 3.34 -17.50
C LEU A 1 -23.94 2.99 -16.03
N LYS A 2 -23.05 2.05 -15.75
CA LYS A 2 -22.63 1.76 -14.38
C LYS A 2 -21.87 2.98 -13.84
N ARG A 3 -22.17 3.40 -12.61
CA ARG A 3 -21.60 4.61 -12.02
C ARG A 3 -20.96 4.28 -10.67
N PHE A 4 -19.74 4.76 -10.47
CA PHE A 4 -19.03 4.69 -9.21
C PHE A 4 -18.81 6.07 -8.62
N ARG A 5 -18.94 6.18 -7.30
CA ARG A 5 -18.62 7.40 -6.53
C ARG A 5 -17.22 7.28 -5.97
N ILE A 6 -16.35 8.17 -6.34
CA ILE A 6 -14.94 8.16 -5.94
C ILE A 6 -14.65 9.39 -5.08
N ALA A 7 -14.20 9.16 -3.85
CA ALA A 7 -13.62 10.21 -3.02
C ALA A 7 -12.20 10.48 -3.49
N VAL A 8 -11.89 11.71 -3.82
CA VAL A 8 -10.57 12.11 -4.32
C VAL A 8 -9.88 12.95 -3.25
N LEU A 9 -8.71 12.51 -2.81
CA LEU A 9 -7.88 13.19 -1.84
C LEU A 9 -6.51 13.49 -2.50
N PRO A 10 -6.33 14.62 -3.17
CA PRO A 10 -5.03 14.97 -3.75
C PRO A 10 -3.93 15.04 -2.70
N GLY A 11 -4.26 15.49 -1.49
CA GLY A 11 -3.34 15.60 -0.37
C GLY A 11 -2.32 16.72 -0.55
N ASP A 12 -1.03 16.39 -0.43
CA ASP A 12 0.06 17.38 -0.37
C ASP A 12 1.05 17.23 -1.54
N GLY A 13 1.82 18.30 -1.75
CA GLY A 13 2.97 18.30 -2.66
C GLY A 13 2.61 17.83 -4.07
N ILE A 14 3.36 16.85 -4.58
CA ILE A 14 3.13 16.30 -5.93
C ILE A 14 1.78 15.58 -6.07
N GLY A 15 1.09 15.24 -4.98
CA GLY A 15 -0.26 14.71 -5.05
C GLY A 15 -1.22 15.62 -5.80
N GLN A 16 -1.04 16.94 -5.67
CA GLN A 16 -1.80 17.98 -6.40
C GLN A 16 -1.56 17.96 -7.92
N GLU A 17 -0.48 17.33 -8.38
CA GLU A 17 -0.11 17.20 -9.80
C GLU A 17 -0.50 15.82 -10.36
N VAL A 18 -0.15 14.75 -9.64
CA VAL A 18 -0.32 13.38 -10.15
C VAL A 18 -1.78 12.90 -10.10
N VAL A 19 -2.60 13.39 -9.14
CA VAL A 19 -4.01 13.00 -9.04
C VAL A 19 -4.83 13.52 -10.21
N PRO A 20 -4.78 14.81 -10.58
CA PRO A 20 -5.48 15.28 -11.77
C PRO A 20 -5.05 14.57 -13.05
N ALA A 21 -3.74 14.30 -13.22
CA ALA A 21 -3.23 13.54 -14.35
C ALA A 21 -3.77 12.10 -14.36
N GLY A 22 -3.78 11.42 -13.21
CA GLY A 22 -4.36 10.10 -13.05
C GLY A 22 -5.87 10.08 -13.37
N LEU A 23 -6.63 11.01 -12.83
CA LEU A 23 -8.07 11.12 -13.10
C LEU A 23 -8.37 11.39 -14.57
N HIS A 24 -7.53 12.15 -15.27
CA HIS A 24 -7.68 12.37 -16.71
C HIS A 24 -7.63 11.04 -17.48
N VAL A 25 -6.64 10.20 -17.20
CA VAL A 25 -6.49 8.88 -17.83
C VAL A 25 -7.63 7.95 -17.43
N LEU A 26 -7.97 7.90 -16.14
CA LEU A 26 -9.06 7.05 -15.62
C LEU A 26 -10.41 7.40 -16.24
N ASN A 27 -10.73 8.69 -16.39
CA ASN A 27 -11.96 9.11 -17.04
C ASN A 27 -11.99 8.75 -18.55
N ALA A 28 -10.83 8.75 -19.21
CA ALA A 28 -10.75 8.30 -20.60
C ALA A 28 -10.97 6.78 -20.72
N ALA A 29 -10.34 5.99 -19.87
CA ALA A 29 -10.53 4.55 -19.77
C ALA A 29 -11.98 4.19 -19.42
N ALA A 30 -12.54 4.82 -18.41
CA ALA A 30 -13.93 4.63 -17.97
C ALA A 30 -14.94 4.85 -19.11
N ARG A 31 -14.79 5.94 -19.87
CA ARG A 31 -15.63 6.20 -21.05
C ARG A 31 -15.55 5.10 -22.10
N LYS A 32 -14.35 4.56 -22.33
CA LYS A 32 -14.12 3.51 -23.32
C LYS A 32 -14.86 2.21 -22.99
N VAL A 33 -14.98 1.87 -21.71
CA VAL A 33 -15.67 0.66 -21.23
C VAL A 33 -17.10 0.94 -20.75
N GLY A 34 -17.64 2.13 -20.97
CA GLY A 34 -19.03 2.46 -20.70
C GLY A 34 -19.38 2.62 -19.22
N ILE A 35 -18.42 3.03 -18.38
CA ILE A 35 -18.66 3.38 -16.97
C ILE A 35 -18.49 4.87 -16.72
N ALA A 36 -19.04 5.38 -15.63
CA ALA A 36 -18.91 6.77 -15.21
C ALA A 36 -18.29 6.85 -13.80
N LEU A 37 -17.29 7.69 -13.64
CA LEU A 37 -16.67 8.00 -12.34
C LEU A 37 -17.21 9.36 -11.86
N GLY A 38 -18.04 9.34 -10.81
CA GLY A 38 -18.49 10.56 -10.12
C GLY A 38 -17.52 10.88 -9.00
N THR A 39 -16.68 11.90 -9.19
CA THR A 39 -15.65 12.30 -8.24
C THR A 39 -16.12 13.40 -7.30
N THR A 40 -15.72 13.31 -6.03
CA THR A 40 -15.83 14.39 -5.03
C THR A 40 -14.47 14.60 -4.41
N GLU A 41 -13.94 15.81 -4.50
CA GLU A 41 -12.63 16.16 -3.96
C GLU A 41 -12.74 16.65 -2.51
N PHE A 42 -11.79 16.21 -1.69
CA PHE A 42 -11.61 16.61 -0.29
C PHE A 42 -10.25 17.30 -0.14
N PRO A 43 -10.19 18.49 0.46
CA PRO A 43 -8.95 19.27 0.59
C PRO A 43 -8.07 18.80 1.76
N TRP A 44 -8.20 17.55 2.17
CA TRP A 44 -7.55 17.00 3.36
C TRP A 44 -6.06 16.68 3.12
N GLY A 45 -5.26 16.94 4.16
CA GLY A 45 -3.82 16.79 4.11
C GLY A 45 -3.12 17.79 5.01
N GLY A 46 -1.82 17.97 4.85
CA GLY A 46 -1.01 18.86 5.66
C GLY A 46 -1.30 20.34 5.46
N SER A 47 -1.70 20.77 4.26
CA SER A 47 -2.17 22.13 4.01
C SER A 47 -3.48 22.43 4.74
N TYR A 48 -4.38 21.46 4.79
CA TYR A 48 -5.61 21.54 5.57
C TYR A 48 -5.31 21.58 7.07
N TYR A 49 -4.37 20.74 7.54
CA TYR A 49 -3.89 20.76 8.93
C TYR A 49 -3.31 22.13 9.31
N ALA A 50 -2.49 22.71 8.46
CA ALA A 50 -1.88 24.02 8.73
C ALA A 50 -2.90 25.15 8.94
N SER A 51 -4.10 25.02 8.37
CA SER A 51 -5.18 26.02 8.48
C SER A 51 -6.21 25.70 9.57
N THR A 52 -6.43 24.41 9.86
CA THR A 52 -7.55 23.98 10.75
C THR A 52 -7.09 23.25 12.01
N GLY A 53 -5.82 22.82 12.07
CA GLY A 53 -5.27 21.96 13.12
C GLY A 53 -5.71 20.49 13.04
N ARG A 54 -6.19 20.04 11.86
CA ARG A 54 -6.61 18.65 11.61
C ARG A 54 -6.24 18.20 10.20
N MET A 55 -5.98 16.92 10.04
CA MET A 55 -5.68 16.36 8.72
C MET A 55 -6.94 16.11 7.86
N MET A 56 -8.11 15.96 8.49
CA MET A 56 -9.44 15.82 7.85
C MET A 56 -10.54 16.38 8.73
N ASP A 57 -11.77 16.48 8.24
CA ASP A 57 -12.94 16.87 9.01
C ASP A 57 -13.21 15.90 10.16
N ARG A 58 -13.92 16.37 11.21
CA ARG A 58 -14.28 15.52 12.37
C ARG A 58 -15.10 14.30 11.99
N ASP A 59 -15.96 14.45 10.99
CA ASP A 59 -16.83 13.41 10.44
C ASP A 59 -16.30 12.83 9.12
N GLY A 60 -15.02 13.11 8.78
CA GLY A 60 -14.41 12.74 7.51
C GLY A 60 -14.54 11.25 7.18
N LEU A 61 -14.36 10.38 8.17
CA LEU A 61 -14.56 8.94 7.98
C LEU A 61 -16.02 8.58 7.65
N ALA A 62 -17.00 9.28 8.22
CA ALA A 62 -18.41 9.08 7.89
C ALA A 62 -18.72 9.58 6.46
N GLN A 63 -18.11 10.71 6.06
CA GLN A 63 -18.22 11.21 4.69
C GLN A 63 -17.66 10.20 3.69
N LEU A 64 -16.43 9.67 3.93
CA LEU A 64 -15.79 8.70 3.05
C LEU A 64 -16.55 7.38 2.92
N ALA A 65 -17.25 6.95 3.95
CA ALA A 65 -18.04 5.70 3.95
C ALA A 65 -19.15 5.69 2.88
N ALA A 66 -19.53 6.86 2.34
CA ALA A 66 -20.54 6.98 1.31
C ALA A 66 -20.01 6.70 -0.12
N PHE A 67 -18.72 6.49 -0.30
CA PHE A 67 -18.08 6.29 -1.60
C PHE A 67 -17.79 4.82 -1.88
N ASP A 68 -17.65 4.48 -3.15
CA ASP A 68 -17.32 3.12 -3.59
C ASP A 68 -15.81 2.85 -3.51
N ALA A 69 -14.98 3.90 -3.65
CA ALA A 69 -13.54 3.86 -3.46
C ALA A 69 -12.99 5.24 -3.12
N ILE A 70 -11.76 5.25 -2.60
CA ILE A 70 -10.98 6.45 -2.29
C ILE A 70 -9.75 6.47 -3.20
N TYR A 71 -9.49 7.60 -3.85
CA TYR A 71 -8.31 7.83 -4.67
C TYR A 71 -7.46 8.91 -4.04
N LEU A 72 -6.31 8.51 -3.47
CA LEU A 72 -5.40 9.35 -2.71
C LEU A 72 -4.17 9.68 -3.54
N GLY A 73 -3.66 10.89 -3.43
CA GLY A 73 -2.42 11.31 -4.04
C GLY A 73 -1.21 11.05 -3.14
N ALA A 74 -0.86 12.03 -2.33
CA ALA A 74 0.27 11.93 -1.41
C ALA A 74 0.01 12.71 -0.14
N VAL A 75 0.66 12.33 0.96
CA VAL A 75 0.53 13.01 2.25
C VAL A 75 1.92 13.32 2.79
N GLY A 76 2.06 14.52 3.33
CA GLY A 76 3.29 15.03 3.94
C GLY A 76 3.50 16.50 3.62
N HIS A 77 3.65 17.32 4.65
CA HIS A 77 3.80 18.75 4.50
C HIS A 77 4.95 19.25 5.39
N PRO A 78 5.88 20.09 4.89
CA PRO A 78 7.09 20.48 5.63
C PRO A 78 6.84 21.12 7.02
N ARG A 79 5.64 21.64 7.25
CA ARG A 79 5.23 22.25 8.54
C ARG A 79 4.41 21.33 9.44
N VAL A 80 4.21 20.08 9.05
CA VAL A 80 3.44 19.09 9.81
C VAL A 80 4.35 17.92 10.16
N PRO A 81 4.45 17.51 11.42
CA PRO A 81 5.25 16.33 11.78
C PRO A 81 4.76 15.07 11.03
N ASP A 82 5.70 14.26 10.53
CA ASP A 82 5.38 13.10 9.68
C ASP A 82 4.39 12.14 10.35
N HIS A 83 4.55 11.88 11.65
CA HIS A 83 3.64 11.02 12.39
C HIS A 83 2.20 11.55 12.44
N VAL A 84 1.98 12.88 12.46
CA VAL A 84 0.64 13.47 12.43
C VAL A 84 -0.05 13.15 11.10
N ALA A 85 0.67 13.29 9.99
CA ALA A 85 0.15 13.03 8.66
C ALA A 85 -0.35 11.57 8.52
N VAL A 86 0.41 10.62 9.06
CA VAL A 86 0.08 9.21 9.02
C VAL A 86 -1.04 8.86 10.01
N TRP A 87 -0.93 9.31 11.26
CA TRP A 87 -1.85 8.92 12.34
C TRP A 87 -3.19 9.65 12.33
N GLU A 88 -3.29 10.84 11.70
CA GLU A 88 -4.55 11.59 11.66
C GLU A 88 -5.30 11.50 10.32
N LEU A 89 -4.71 10.87 9.29
CA LEU A 89 -5.37 10.67 8.00
C LEU A 89 -5.32 9.22 7.53
N ILE A 90 -4.12 8.70 7.25
CA ILE A 90 -3.96 7.42 6.54
C ILE A 90 -4.40 6.24 7.41
N LEU A 91 -3.85 6.11 8.61
CA LEU A 91 -4.17 4.99 9.50
C LEU A 91 -5.63 4.96 9.95
N PRO A 92 -6.28 6.09 10.33
CA PRO A 92 -7.71 6.10 10.62
C PRO A 92 -8.58 5.59 9.46
N ILE A 93 -8.25 5.93 8.21
CA ILE A 93 -8.96 5.43 7.03
C ILE A 93 -8.77 3.92 6.91
N ARG A 94 -7.52 3.43 6.97
CA ARG A 94 -7.20 1.99 6.88
C ARG A 94 -7.90 1.17 7.96
N GLN A 95 -7.84 1.64 9.21
CA GLN A 95 -8.43 0.96 10.37
C GLN A 95 -9.96 1.00 10.34
N ARG A 96 -10.56 2.18 10.08
CA ARG A 96 -12.02 2.35 10.07
C ARG A 96 -12.70 1.54 8.98
N PHE A 97 -12.06 1.42 7.83
CA PHE A 97 -12.60 0.69 6.68
C PHE A 97 -12.05 -0.74 6.55
N ASP A 98 -11.42 -1.24 7.62
CA ASP A 98 -10.87 -2.60 7.68
C ASP A 98 -10.10 -2.96 6.38
N GLN A 99 -9.24 -2.04 5.95
CA GLN A 99 -8.41 -2.20 4.75
C GLN A 99 -7.17 -3.05 5.10
N TYR A 100 -7.39 -4.31 5.44
CA TYR A 100 -6.36 -5.19 6.01
C TYR A 100 -5.34 -5.72 5.02
N VAL A 101 -5.54 -5.52 3.73
CA VAL A 101 -4.59 -5.86 2.67
C VAL A 101 -4.04 -4.59 2.05
N ASN A 102 -2.71 -4.44 2.02
CA ASN A 102 -2.05 -3.46 1.15
C ASN A 102 -1.42 -4.23 -0.01
N LEU A 103 -1.97 -4.03 -1.20
CA LEU A 103 -1.55 -4.67 -2.43
C LEU A 103 -0.59 -3.76 -3.19
N ARG A 104 0.65 -4.19 -3.40
CA ARG A 104 1.70 -3.41 -4.05
C ARG A 104 2.37 -4.20 -5.17
N PRO A 105 1.93 -4.10 -6.42
CA PRO A 105 2.62 -4.69 -7.55
C PRO A 105 3.90 -3.93 -7.88
N MET A 106 4.96 -4.69 -8.16
CA MET A 106 6.28 -4.20 -8.53
C MET A 106 6.65 -4.80 -9.87
N ALA A 107 6.89 -3.95 -10.87
CA ALA A 107 7.29 -4.41 -12.19
C ALA A 107 8.23 -3.41 -12.87
N LEU A 108 9.32 -3.92 -13.41
CA LEU A 108 10.15 -3.15 -14.33
C LEU A 108 9.42 -3.05 -15.67
N ARG A 109 9.06 -1.84 -16.05
CA ARG A 109 8.29 -1.64 -17.29
C ARG A 109 9.20 -1.53 -18.51
N PRO A 110 8.75 -1.97 -19.71
CA PRO A 110 9.50 -1.77 -20.95
C PRO A 110 9.86 -0.29 -21.16
N GLY A 111 11.11 -0.03 -21.49
CA GLY A 111 11.64 1.33 -21.66
C GLY A 111 12.11 2.03 -20.37
N VAL A 112 11.82 1.47 -19.20
CA VAL A 112 12.33 1.97 -17.91
C VAL A 112 13.69 1.31 -17.62
N LYS A 113 14.65 2.11 -17.19
CA LYS A 113 15.94 1.60 -16.71
C LYS A 113 15.90 1.41 -15.20
N GLY A 114 16.04 0.17 -14.76
CA GLY A 114 16.25 -0.16 -13.35
C GLY A 114 17.71 0.02 -12.93
N PRO A 115 18.01 -0.01 -11.63
CA PRO A 115 19.37 0.14 -11.10
C PRO A 115 20.23 -1.12 -11.29
N LEU A 116 19.61 -2.28 -11.54
CA LEU A 116 20.34 -3.53 -11.72
C LEU A 116 20.76 -3.71 -13.16
N ALA A 117 22.06 -3.87 -13.40
CA ALA A 117 22.61 -4.10 -14.73
C ALA A 117 22.15 -5.44 -15.33
N GLY A 118 21.82 -5.45 -16.60
CA GLY A 118 21.51 -6.66 -17.36
C GLY A 118 20.17 -7.33 -16.98
N ARG A 119 19.26 -6.60 -16.32
CA ARG A 119 17.91 -7.11 -16.01
C ARG A 119 16.89 -6.65 -17.04
N ALA A 120 16.04 -7.59 -17.44
CA ALA A 120 14.91 -7.37 -18.33
C ALA A 120 13.61 -7.14 -17.53
N PRO A 121 12.55 -6.59 -18.17
CA PRO A 121 11.24 -6.42 -17.51
C PRO A 121 10.71 -7.69 -16.85
N GLU A 122 10.95 -8.86 -17.44
CA GLU A 122 10.49 -10.16 -16.93
C GLU A 122 11.19 -10.59 -15.63
N ASP A 123 12.34 -10.01 -15.32
CA ASP A 123 13.08 -10.29 -14.08
C ASP A 123 12.46 -9.64 -12.85
N ILE A 124 11.68 -8.57 -13.03
CA ILE A 124 11.03 -7.85 -11.94
C ILE A 124 9.54 -7.74 -12.26
N ASP A 125 8.78 -8.76 -11.86
CA ASP A 125 7.32 -8.81 -11.89
C ASP A 125 6.84 -9.65 -10.71
N TRP A 126 6.53 -8.97 -9.62
CA TRP A 126 6.01 -9.60 -8.40
C TRP A 126 5.04 -8.66 -7.66
N VAL A 127 4.29 -9.20 -6.73
CA VAL A 127 3.30 -8.45 -5.97
C VAL A 127 3.53 -8.67 -4.48
N CYS A 128 3.63 -7.60 -3.71
CA CYS A 128 3.61 -7.68 -2.26
C CYS A 128 2.16 -7.58 -1.75
N VAL A 129 1.78 -8.56 -0.94
CA VAL A 129 0.60 -8.54 -0.09
C VAL A 129 1.09 -8.24 1.32
N ARG A 130 0.96 -6.96 1.71
CA ARG A 130 1.35 -6.43 3.01
C ARG A 130 0.15 -6.45 3.94
N GLU A 131 0.28 -7.01 5.14
CA GLU A 131 -0.69 -6.78 6.21
C GLU A 131 -0.77 -5.28 6.51
N ASN A 132 -1.97 -4.73 6.75
CA ASN A 132 -2.18 -3.28 6.71
C ASN A 132 -2.93 -2.70 7.92
N SER A 133 -3.21 -3.50 8.93
CA SER A 133 -4.04 -3.11 10.08
C SER A 133 -3.41 -3.40 11.44
N GLU A 134 -2.40 -4.22 11.50
CA GLU A 134 -1.74 -4.70 12.71
C GLU A 134 -0.21 -4.45 12.66
N GLY A 135 0.56 -5.22 13.41
CA GLY A 135 2.01 -5.13 13.46
C GLY A 135 2.47 -3.92 14.28
N GLU A 136 3.55 -3.33 13.82
CA GLU A 136 4.18 -2.16 14.45
C GLU A 136 3.32 -0.88 14.32
N TYR A 137 2.39 -0.85 13.36
CA TYR A 137 1.44 0.25 13.15
C TYR A 137 0.10 0.07 13.89
N ALA A 138 0.02 -0.84 14.86
CA ALA A 138 -1.19 -1.07 15.65
C ALA A 138 -1.53 0.10 16.60
N GLY A 139 -0.58 0.98 16.89
CA GLY A 139 -0.78 2.13 17.77
C GLY A 139 -0.79 1.80 19.26
N ALA A 140 -0.33 0.60 19.62
CA ALA A 140 -0.21 0.19 21.02
C ALA A 140 1.15 0.61 21.58
N GLY A 141 1.17 1.58 22.50
CA GLY A 141 2.40 2.09 23.07
C GLY A 141 2.19 3.37 23.88
N GLY A 142 3.30 4.05 24.14
CA GLY A 142 3.24 5.31 24.86
C GLY A 142 4.62 5.86 25.22
N ARG A 143 4.60 7.07 25.80
CA ARG A 143 5.79 7.75 26.33
C ARG A 143 5.56 8.18 27.77
N ILE A 144 6.57 7.99 28.62
CA ILE A 144 6.55 8.43 30.01
C ILE A 144 7.79 9.28 30.30
N HIS A 145 7.73 10.14 31.27
CA HIS A 145 8.79 11.10 31.64
C HIS A 145 9.23 12.00 30.48
N VAL A 146 8.30 12.41 29.62
CA VAL A 146 8.55 13.19 28.40
C VAL A 146 9.33 14.47 28.72
N GLY A 147 10.38 14.72 27.92
CA GLY A 147 11.25 15.91 28.07
C GLY A 147 12.27 15.85 29.21
N THR A 148 12.44 14.69 29.84
CA THR A 148 13.45 14.48 30.90
C THR A 148 14.52 13.48 30.47
N PRO A 149 15.70 13.43 31.15
CA PRO A 149 16.71 12.41 30.87
C PRO A 149 16.26 10.95 31.12
N HIS A 150 15.13 10.76 31.78
CA HIS A 150 14.53 9.46 32.08
C HIS A 150 13.37 9.12 31.15
N GLU A 151 13.22 9.83 30.05
CA GLU A 151 12.16 9.58 29.08
C GLU A 151 12.24 8.18 28.49
N VAL A 152 11.08 7.49 28.47
CA VAL A 152 10.91 6.16 27.87
C VAL A 152 9.83 6.23 26.81
N ALA A 153 10.11 5.68 25.63
CA ALA A 153 9.14 5.45 24.56
C ALA A 153 8.99 3.95 24.32
N GLN A 154 7.75 3.49 24.16
CA GLN A 154 7.43 2.09 23.91
C GLN A 154 6.44 2.01 22.75
N GLU A 155 6.75 1.17 21.77
CA GLU A 155 5.84 0.70 20.72
C GLU A 155 5.67 -0.80 20.86
N THR A 156 4.43 -1.28 20.82
CA THR A 156 4.13 -2.71 20.91
C THR A 156 3.56 -3.18 19.58
N ALA A 157 4.31 -4.04 18.91
CA ALA A 157 3.81 -4.71 17.72
C ALA A 157 2.74 -5.75 18.09
N VAL A 158 1.56 -5.66 17.49
CA VAL A 158 0.42 -6.53 17.76
C VAL A 158 0.18 -7.44 16.56
N PHE A 159 0.16 -8.74 16.79
CA PHE A 159 -0.10 -9.75 15.78
C PHE A 159 -1.21 -10.67 16.27
N THR A 160 -2.32 -10.74 15.56
CA THR A 160 -3.39 -11.68 15.87
C THR A 160 -3.41 -12.84 14.88
N ARG A 161 -3.82 -14.02 15.35
CA ARG A 161 -4.00 -15.19 14.47
C ARG A 161 -4.96 -14.87 13.32
N SER A 162 -6.08 -14.22 13.62
CA SER A 162 -7.08 -13.84 12.62
C SER A 162 -6.57 -12.82 11.60
N GLY A 163 -5.79 -11.82 12.04
CA GLY A 163 -5.19 -10.84 11.14
C GLY A 163 -4.18 -11.47 10.18
N ILE A 164 -3.32 -12.36 10.70
CA ILE A 164 -2.37 -13.12 9.88
C ILE A 164 -3.11 -14.04 8.90
N GLU A 165 -4.13 -14.78 9.38
CA GLU A 165 -4.87 -15.74 8.57
C GLU A 165 -5.56 -15.06 7.38
N ARG A 166 -6.28 -13.95 7.60
CA ARG A 166 -7.03 -13.27 6.54
C ARG A 166 -6.12 -12.71 5.44
N VAL A 167 -4.97 -12.12 5.81
CA VAL A 167 -4.03 -11.61 4.81
C VAL A 167 -3.30 -12.74 4.08
N ALA A 168 -2.99 -13.85 4.78
CA ALA A 168 -2.41 -15.04 4.17
C ALA A 168 -3.37 -15.67 3.14
N ARG A 169 -4.65 -15.86 3.49
CA ARG A 169 -5.67 -16.36 2.55
C ARG A 169 -5.77 -15.51 1.29
N TYR A 170 -5.74 -14.18 1.43
CA TYR A 170 -5.71 -13.30 0.27
C TYR A 170 -4.47 -13.51 -0.60
N ALA A 171 -3.29 -13.63 0.03
CA ALA A 171 -2.02 -13.81 -0.67
C ALA A 171 -1.95 -15.16 -1.41
N PHE A 172 -2.42 -16.26 -0.79
CA PHE A 172 -2.51 -17.57 -1.42
C PHE A 172 -3.49 -17.57 -2.60
N ALA A 173 -4.69 -17.00 -2.43
CA ALA A 173 -5.66 -16.88 -3.51
C ALA A 173 -5.14 -16.01 -4.68
N LEU A 174 -4.31 -15.00 -4.40
CA LEU A 174 -3.62 -14.26 -5.43
C LEU A 174 -2.55 -15.11 -6.13
N ALA A 175 -1.74 -15.84 -5.38
CA ALA A 175 -0.69 -16.69 -5.92
C ALA A 175 -1.25 -17.81 -6.83
N GLU A 176 -2.39 -18.39 -6.51
CA GLU A 176 -3.06 -19.38 -7.36
C GLU A 176 -3.40 -18.85 -8.76
N ARG A 177 -3.69 -17.56 -8.87
CA ARG A 177 -4.04 -16.90 -10.15
C ARG A 177 -2.82 -16.45 -10.96
N ARG A 178 -1.63 -16.42 -10.34
CA ARG A 178 -0.39 -16.05 -11.02
C ARG A 178 0.28 -17.27 -11.64
N PRO A 179 0.97 -17.13 -12.79
CA PRO A 179 1.52 -18.26 -13.53
C PRO A 179 2.51 -19.13 -12.74
N ARG A 180 3.33 -18.50 -11.89
CA ARG A 180 4.38 -19.20 -11.13
C ARG A 180 3.88 -19.90 -9.87
N ARG A 181 2.73 -19.49 -9.35
CA ARG A 181 2.12 -20.05 -8.13
C ARG A 181 3.10 -20.15 -6.97
N LEU A 182 3.92 -19.12 -6.78
CA LEU A 182 4.97 -19.07 -5.78
C LEU A 182 4.66 -17.97 -4.78
N LEU A 183 4.60 -18.31 -3.49
CA LEU A 183 4.43 -17.38 -2.39
C LEU A 183 5.67 -17.38 -1.50
N ALA A 184 6.30 -16.23 -1.37
CA ALA A 184 7.42 -15.97 -0.46
C ALA A 184 6.90 -15.31 0.82
N SER A 185 6.89 -16.01 1.95
CA SER A 185 6.55 -15.44 3.25
C SER A 185 7.77 -14.79 3.90
N ALA A 186 7.70 -13.48 4.13
CA ALA A 186 8.72 -12.72 4.84
C ALA A 186 8.52 -12.85 6.35
N THR A 187 9.55 -13.30 7.06
CA THR A 187 9.51 -13.53 8.50
C THR A 187 10.81 -13.08 9.17
N LYS A 188 10.84 -13.04 10.48
CA LYS A 188 12.06 -12.91 11.32
C LYS A 188 11.95 -13.79 12.56
N SER A 189 11.37 -14.99 12.41
CA SER A 189 11.07 -15.91 13.51
C SER A 189 12.31 -16.43 14.26
N ASN A 190 13.49 -16.33 13.65
CA ASN A 190 14.75 -16.62 14.35
C ASN A 190 15.12 -15.60 15.45
N ALA A 191 14.50 -14.41 15.44
CA ALA A 191 14.74 -13.36 16.42
C ALA A 191 13.44 -12.94 17.14
N LEU A 192 12.34 -12.75 16.40
CA LEU A 192 11.04 -12.36 16.93
C LEU A 192 10.21 -13.60 17.27
N ARG A 193 10.59 -14.27 18.38
CA ARG A 193 10.13 -15.61 18.72
C ARG A 193 8.64 -15.74 19.07
N HIS A 194 7.93 -14.67 19.30
CA HIS A 194 6.51 -14.71 19.62
C HIS A 194 5.67 -14.37 18.38
N SER A 195 5.78 -13.14 17.88
CA SER A 195 4.98 -12.64 16.76
C SER A 195 5.28 -13.39 15.46
N MET A 196 6.56 -13.57 15.10
CA MET A 196 6.92 -14.17 13.82
C MET A 196 6.88 -15.70 13.84
N VAL A 197 6.97 -16.35 14.98
CA VAL A 197 6.68 -17.79 15.09
C VAL A 197 5.18 -18.03 14.89
N LEU A 198 4.31 -17.23 15.51
CA LEU A 198 2.87 -17.27 15.24
C LEU A 198 2.56 -17.01 13.75
N TRP A 199 3.26 -16.03 13.14
CA TRP A 199 3.16 -15.76 11.70
C TRP A 199 3.47 -17.01 10.87
N ASP A 200 4.60 -17.65 11.11
CA ASP A 200 5.02 -18.84 10.39
C ASP A 200 4.04 -20.00 10.55
N GLU A 201 3.55 -20.23 11.77
CA GLU A 201 2.56 -21.29 12.06
C GLU A 201 1.25 -21.07 11.30
N VAL A 202 0.71 -19.86 11.33
CA VAL A 202 -0.56 -19.54 10.67
C VAL A 202 -0.42 -19.61 9.16
N VAL A 203 0.66 -19.04 8.60
CA VAL A 203 0.92 -19.10 7.15
C VAL A 203 1.09 -20.54 6.68
N ALA A 204 1.78 -21.38 7.44
CA ALA A 204 1.90 -22.80 7.12
C ALA A 204 0.55 -23.54 7.17
N GLY A 205 -0.31 -23.18 8.14
CA GLY A 205 -1.67 -23.72 8.23
C GLY A 205 -2.51 -23.39 7.01
N VAL A 206 -2.50 -22.11 6.57
CA VAL A 206 -3.20 -21.67 5.35
C VAL A 206 -2.61 -22.35 4.10
N ALA A 207 -1.28 -22.52 4.03
CA ALA A 207 -0.64 -23.19 2.90
C ALA A 207 -1.17 -24.62 2.66
N ALA A 208 -1.51 -25.34 3.73
CA ALA A 208 -2.07 -26.70 3.62
C ALA A 208 -3.43 -26.74 2.88
N GLU A 209 -4.15 -25.64 2.86
CA GLU A 209 -5.43 -25.49 2.13
C GLU A 209 -5.22 -25.09 0.66
N HIS A 210 -4.00 -24.72 0.26
CA HIS A 210 -3.63 -24.25 -1.07
C HIS A 210 -2.52 -25.10 -1.72
N PRO A 211 -2.75 -26.39 -1.99
CA PRO A 211 -1.69 -27.32 -2.41
C PRO A 211 -1.07 -26.99 -3.78
N LEU A 212 -1.69 -26.11 -4.56
CA LEU A 212 -1.17 -25.67 -5.86
C LEU A 212 -0.15 -24.54 -5.75
N VAL A 213 0.02 -23.94 -4.57
CA VAL A 213 0.95 -22.83 -4.33
C VAL A 213 2.20 -23.34 -3.63
N THR A 214 3.36 -23.04 -4.19
CA THR A 214 4.64 -23.33 -3.53
C THR A 214 4.93 -22.24 -2.50
N LEU A 215 4.90 -22.58 -1.21
CA LEU A 215 5.31 -21.68 -0.13
C LEU A 215 6.84 -21.74 0.05
N ARG A 216 7.48 -20.57 0.09
CA ARG A 216 8.87 -20.40 0.52
C ARG A 216 8.95 -19.41 1.67
N LYS A 217 9.62 -19.79 2.74
CA LYS A 217 9.86 -18.92 3.89
C LYS A 217 11.24 -18.27 3.78
N TYR A 218 11.31 -16.96 3.97
CA TYR A 218 12.55 -16.21 3.99
C TYR A 218 12.61 -15.30 5.22
N HIS A 219 13.77 -15.22 5.87
CA HIS A 219 14.03 -14.11 6.76
C HIS A 219 14.10 -12.81 5.95
N VAL A 220 13.52 -11.74 6.47
CA VAL A 220 13.31 -10.49 5.72
C VAL A 220 14.61 -9.89 5.20
N ASP A 221 15.68 -9.94 5.97
CA ASP A 221 17.02 -9.52 5.56
C ASP A 221 17.58 -10.34 4.41
N ALA A 222 17.41 -11.66 4.44
CA ALA A 222 17.80 -12.53 3.35
C ALA A 222 16.90 -12.30 2.10
N LEU A 223 15.62 -11.99 2.30
CA LEU A 223 14.73 -11.65 1.20
C LEU A 223 15.12 -10.33 0.54
N CYS A 224 15.51 -9.30 1.31
CA CYS A 224 16.06 -8.05 0.77
C CYS A 224 17.28 -8.31 -0.12
N ALA A 225 18.24 -9.10 0.34
CA ALA A 225 19.41 -9.48 -0.46
C ALA A 225 19.01 -10.22 -1.74
N ARG A 226 18.04 -11.13 -1.63
CA ARG A 226 17.55 -11.91 -2.77
C ARG A 226 16.82 -11.07 -3.81
N LEU A 227 16.05 -10.06 -3.41
CA LEU A 227 15.41 -9.13 -4.35
C LEU A 227 16.44 -8.37 -5.21
N VAL A 228 17.63 -8.12 -4.68
CA VAL A 228 18.72 -7.47 -5.42
C VAL A 228 19.45 -8.47 -6.33
N THR A 229 19.80 -9.65 -5.80
CA THR A 229 20.62 -10.62 -6.53
C THR A 229 19.84 -11.47 -7.53
N GLU A 230 18.61 -11.85 -7.16
CA GLU A 230 17.75 -12.74 -7.93
C GLU A 230 16.27 -12.25 -7.92
N PRO A 231 15.96 -11.03 -8.44
CA PRO A 231 14.62 -10.43 -8.34
C PRO A 231 13.52 -11.30 -8.96
N GLY A 232 13.85 -12.09 -10.01
CA GLY A 232 12.94 -13.03 -10.65
C GLY A 232 12.61 -14.28 -9.84
N SER A 233 13.22 -14.49 -8.66
CA SER A 233 12.98 -15.67 -7.82
C SER A 233 11.73 -15.60 -6.95
N VAL A 234 11.04 -14.45 -6.92
CA VAL A 234 9.79 -14.21 -6.17
C VAL A 234 8.64 -13.90 -7.11
N ASP A 235 7.41 -14.19 -6.69
CA ASP A 235 6.19 -13.94 -7.45
C ASP A 235 5.14 -13.20 -6.61
N VAL A 236 4.64 -13.81 -5.53
CA VAL A 236 3.87 -13.12 -4.49
C VAL A 236 4.71 -13.09 -3.22
N ILE A 237 4.85 -11.93 -2.61
CA ILE A 237 5.46 -11.76 -1.29
C ILE A 237 4.33 -11.50 -0.29
N LEU A 238 4.26 -12.31 0.77
CA LEU A 238 3.42 -12.06 1.92
C LEU A 238 4.29 -11.52 3.06
N ALA A 239 3.95 -10.36 3.60
CA ALA A 239 4.73 -9.69 4.61
C ALA A 239 3.85 -9.01 5.68
N SER A 240 4.39 -8.88 6.91
CA SER A 240 3.81 -8.04 7.95
C SER A 240 3.84 -6.56 7.53
N ASN A 241 3.18 -5.73 8.32
CA ASN A 241 3.02 -4.32 7.98
C ASN A 241 4.36 -3.61 7.76
N LEU A 242 5.26 -3.63 8.71
CA LEU A 242 6.58 -2.98 8.59
C LEU A 242 7.47 -3.67 7.54
N PHE A 243 7.50 -4.99 7.50
CA PHE A 243 8.33 -5.70 6.52
C PHE A 243 7.86 -5.43 5.09
N GLY A 244 6.53 -5.41 4.88
CA GLY A 244 5.95 -5.09 3.59
C GLY A 244 6.25 -3.66 3.13
N ASP A 245 6.30 -2.71 4.07
CA ASP A 245 6.68 -1.33 3.78
C ASP A 245 8.11 -1.24 3.23
N ILE A 246 9.07 -1.80 3.98
CA ILE A 246 10.49 -1.79 3.60
C ILE A 246 10.74 -2.52 2.29
N LEU A 247 10.16 -3.73 2.13
CA LEU A 247 10.34 -4.55 0.94
C LEU A 247 9.79 -3.89 -0.32
N THR A 248 8.70 -3.14 -0.20
CA THR A 248 8.09 -2.49 -1.37
C THR A 248 8.79 -1.22 -1.81
N ASP A 249 9.40 -0.48 -0.90
CA ASP A 249 10.27 0.66 -1.26
C ASP A 249 11.53 0.17 -1.98
N LEU A 250 12.13 -0.92 -1.48
CA LEU A 250 13.21 -1.60 -2.20
C LEU A 250 12.75 -2.05 -3.59
N GLY A 251 11.58 -2.69 -3.68
CA GLY A 251 11.01 -3.14 -4.95
C GLY A 251 10.74 -2.02 -5.94
N ALA A 252 10.22 -0.90 -5.47
CA ALA A 252 9.99 0.28 -6.30
C ALA A 252 11.30 0.86 -6.84
N ALA A 253 12.33 0.94 -5.99
CA ALA A 253 13.67 1.35 -6.43
C ALA A 253 14.23 0.40 -7.49
N LEU A 254 14.09 -0.91 -7.30
CA LEU A 254 14.52 -1.93 -8.27
C LEU A 254 13.73 -1.84 -9.60
N SER A 255 12.47 -1.43 -9.54
CA SER A 255 11.60 -1.22 -10.72
C SER A 255 11.86 0.12 -11.43
N GLY A 256 12.82 0.90 -10.97
CA GLY A 256 13.31 2.13 -11.59
C GLY A 256 12.92 3.43 -10.87
N SER A 257 11.78 3.50 -10.17
CA SER A 257 11.37 4.69 -9.41
C SER A 257 10.16 4.43 -8.54
N LEU A 258 10.12 5.05 -7.34
CA LEU A 258 8.91 5.10 -6.51
C LEU A 258 7.71 5.73 -7.23
N GLY A 259 7.96 6.69 -8.13
CA GLY A 259 6.90 7.35 -8.93
C GLY A 259 6.17 6.42 -9.90
N LEU A 260 6.67 5.19 -10.10
CA LEU A 260 6.06 4.19 -10.97
C LEU A 260 5.19 3.17 -10.21
N ALA A 261 5.29 3.10 -8.89
CA ALA A 261 4.69 2.03 -8.09
C ALA A 261 3.35 2.46 -7.47
N PRO A 262 2.30 1.64 -7.64
CA PRO A 262 1.00 1.86 -7.03
C PRO A 262 0.84 1.10 -5.73
N GLY A 263 -0.18 1.47 -4.97
CA GLY A 263 -0.67 0.74 -3.81
C GLY A 263 -2.20 0.70 -3.75
N GLY A 264 -2.74 -0.42 -3.31
CA GLY A 264 -4.16 -0.54 -2.99
C GLY A 264 -4.33 -0.98 -1.54
N ASN A 265 -5.00 -0.16 -0.73
CA ASN A 265 -5.41 -0.50 0.63
C ASN A 265 -6.81 -1.10 0.54
N LEU A 266 -6.91 -2.41 0.66
CA LEU A 266 -8.13 -3.13 0.29
C LEU A 266 -8.91 -3.60 1.52
N ASN A 267 -10.21 -3.38 1.48
CA ASN A 267 -11.19 -4.23 2.14
C ASN A 267 -11.66 -5.28 1.10
N PRO A 268 -11.07 -6.47 1.07
CA PRO A 268 -11.35 -7.46 0.02
C PRO A 268 -12.82 -7.89 -0.07
N ASP A 269 -13.53 -7.84 1.06
CA ASP A 269 -14.96 -8.16 1.15
C ASP A 269 -15.86 -7.04 0.60
N ARG A 270 -15.29 -5.87 0.27
CA ARG A 270 -16.01 -4.68 -0.22
C ARG A 270 -17.14 -4.20 0.69
N ARG A 271 -17.04 -4.45 1.98
CA ARG A 271 -17.99 -3.92 2.98
C ARG A 271 -17.79 -2.44 3.25
N PHE A 272 -16.59 -1.96 2.97
CA PHE A 272 -16.15 -0.57 3.12
C PHE A 272 -15.34 -0.14 1.90
N PRO A 273 -15.23 1.17 1.64
CA PRO A 273 -14.40 1.66 0.55
C PRO A 273 -12.93 1.28 0.72
N SER A 274 -12.32 0.80 -0.35
CA SER A 274 -10.88 0.61 -0.45
C SER A 274 -10.20 1.91 -0.92
N MET A 275 -8.92 2.09 -0.58
CA MET A 275 -8.17 3.30 -0.93
C MET A 275 -6.99 2.95 -1.84
N PHE A 276 -6.83 3.73 -2.92
CA PHE A 276 -5.81 3.53 -3.95
C PHE A 276 -4.93 4.76 -4.06
N GLU A 277 -3.61 4.54 -4.04
CA GLU A 277 -2.62 5.61 -3.97
C GLU A 277 -1.32 5.18 -4.69
N PRO A 278 -0.53 6.10 -5.25
CA PRO A 278 0.87 5.80 -5.51
C PRO A 278 1.61 5.62 -4.18
N ILE A 279 2.69 4.85 -4.16
CA ILE A 279 3.43 4.61 -2.89
C ILE A 279 4.42 5.72 -2.53
N HIS A 280 4.68 6.66 -3.45
CA HIS A 280 5.56 7.80 -3.18
C HIS A 280 4.93 8.80 -2.20
N GLY A 281 5.76 9.56 -1.47
CA GLY A 281 5.31 10.67 -0.62
C GLY A 281 5.02 11.95 -1.41
N SER A 282 4.91 13.04 -0.67
CA SER A 282 4.56 14.38 -1.21
C SER A 282 5.68 15.08 -2.00
N ALA A 283 6.94 14.63 -1.88
CA ALA A 283 8.12 15.14 -2.57
C ALA A 283 8.15 16.69 -2.66
N PRO A 284 8.24 17.39 -1.52
CA PRO A 284 8.09 18.85 -1.46
C PRO A 284 9.17 19.61 -2.25
N ASP A 285 10.30 18.99 -2.51
CA ASP A 285 11.44 19.51 -3.29
C ASP A 285 11.11 19.70 -4.78
N ILE A 286 10.18 18.92 -5.33
CA ILE A 286 9.75 18.99 -6.73
C ILE A 286 8.29 19.44 -6.91
N ALA A 287 7.56 19.59 -5.83
CA ALA A 287 6.15 20.03 -5.85
C ALA A 287 6.00 21.41 -6.51
N GLY A 288 4.96 21.59 -7.33
CA GLY A 288 4.69 22.82 -8.08
C GLY A 288 5.53 22.98 -9.36
N ARG A 289 6.41 22.01 -9.67
CA ARG A 289 7.30 22.10 -10.85
C ARG A 289 6.79 21.33 -12.06
N ASN A 290 5.69 20.59 -11.94
CA ASN A 290 5.11 19.74 -12.99
C ASN A 290 6.12 18.75 -13.61
N VAL A 291 7.00 18.19 -12.78
CA VAL A 291 7.99 17.19 -13.18
C VAL A 291 7.73 15.81 -12.54
N ALA A 292 6.74 15.72 -11.65
CA ALA A 292 6.38 14.46 -11.00
C ALA A 292 5.84 13.45 -12.02
N ASN A 293 6.25 12.18 -11.87
CA ASN A 293 5.78 11.11 -12.74
C ASN A 293 4.40 10.60 -12.28
N PRO A 294 3.33 10.71 -13.09
CA PRO A 294 1.99 10.31 -12.68
C PRO A 294 1.69 8.82 -12.84
N VAL A 295 2.62 8.01 -13.35
CA VAL A 295 2.38 6.59 -13.69
C VAL A 295 1.94 5.80 -12.46
N GLY A 296 2.52 6.04 -11.28
CA GLY A 296 2.09 5.40 -10.03
C GLY A 296 0.62 5.69 -9.70
N ALA A 297 0.19 6.94 -9.86
CA ALA A 297 -1.20 7.33 -9.66
C ALA A 297 -2.14 6.70 -10.72
N VAL A 298 -1.76 6.72 -12.01
CA VAL A 298 -2.53 6.05 -13.08
C VAL A 298 -2.69 4.56 -12.79
N TRP A 299 -1.61 3.89 -12.40
CA TRP A 299 -1.66 2.46 -12.10
C TRP A 299 -2.45 2.16 -10.82
N ALA A 300 -2.38 3.01 -9.79
CA ALA A 300 -3.24 2.92 -8.61
C ALA A 300 -4.73 3.00 -9.00
N GLY A 301 -5.06 3.86 -9.95
CA GLY A 301 -6.40 3.94 -10.53
C GLY A 301 -6.80 2.68 -11.30
N ALA A 302 -5.88 2.05 -12.03
CA ALA A 302 -6.16 0.76 -12.68
C ALA A 302 -6.44 -0.34 -11.64
N LEU A 303 -5.69 -0.38 -10.52
CA LEU A 303 -6.00 -1.27 -9.39
C LEU A 303 -7.38 -0.99 -8.79
N MET A 304 -7.79 0.27 -8.72
CA MET A 304 -9.12 0.66 -8.26
C MET A 304 -10.20 0.11 -9.19
N LEU A 305 -10.07 0.26 -10.50
CA LEU A 305 -11.02 -0.26 -11.47
C LEU A 305 -11.10 -1.79 -11.41
N ASP A 306 -9.96 -2.49 -11.35
CA ASP A 306 -9.93 -3.95 -11.17
C ASP A 306 -10.64 -4.38 -9.87
N HIS A 307 -10.38 -3.68 -8.76
CA HIS A 307 -11.07 -3.95 -7.49
C HIS A 307 -12.57 -3.70 -7.58
N LEU A 308 -13.02 -2.69 -8.31
CA LEU A 308 -14.45 -2.42 -8.55
C LEU A 308 -15.10 -3.40 -9.54
N GLY A 309 -14.31 -4.29 -10.15
CA GLY A 309 -14.78 -5.33 -11.08
C GLY A 309 -14.74 -4.93 -12.55
N GLU A 310 -14.00 -3.87 -12.89
CA GLU A 310 -13.87 -3.31 -14.24
C GLU A 310 -12.46 -3.57 -14.80
N ARG A 311 -12.18 -4.87 -15.10
CA ARG A 311 -10.82 -5.31 -15.54
C ARG A 311 -10.43 -4.86 -16.93
N ASP A 312 -11.39 -4.56 -17.80
CA ASP A 312 -11.16 -4.19 -19.20
C ASP A 312 -11.07 -2.68 -19.40
N GLY A 313 -11.01 -1.91 -18.30
CA GLY A 313 -10.98 -0.45 -18.27
C GLY A 313 -9.59 0.19 -18.42
#